data_186206f471433b38300edceea0b29297
#
_entry.id   186206f471433b38300edceea0b29297
#
_cell.length_a   1.000
_cell.length_b   1.000
_cell.length_c   1.000
_cell.angle_alpha   90.00
_cell.angle_beta   90.00
_cell.angle_gamma   90.00
#
_symmetry.space_group_name_H-M   'P 1'
#
loop_
_entity.id
_entity.type
_entity.pdbx_description
1 polymer ?
#
loop_
_entity_poly.entity_id
_entity_poly.type
_entity_poly.pdbx_seq_one_letter_code
_entity_poly.pdbx_strand_id
1 'polypeptide(L)'
;LPISKGFERPSHFWKALEKEKPALLLLDVMLPEEDGISILKKLRMRPDTRKLPIIMLTAKSSEYDTVVGLDSGADDYIPKPFRMMELISRIRALLRRTEDDGAEEYQTGNLYVCPSRHIATVDKKNVNLTLKEYEVLCLLLKNSGTVLSRTQLLNQVWGYEFDGESRTVDVHIRTLRQKLGSAGELVETVRGVGYKINMK
;
A
#
# COMPACT_ATOMS: atom_id res chain seq x y z
N LEU A 1 -13.93 -15.67 13.46
CA LEU A 1 -13.80 -15.66 11.99
C LEU A 1 -14.13 -14.26 11.50
N PRO A 2 -13.34 -13.66 10.59
CA PRO A 2 -13.69 -12.38 10.01
C PRO A 2 -15.04 -12.51 9.28
N ILE A 3 -15.94 -11.58 9.55
CA ILE A 3 -17.20 -11.48 8.81
C ILE A 3 -16.90 -10.85 7.46
N SER A 4 -17.09 -11.59 6.37
CA SER A 4 -16.96 -11.06 5.02
C SER A 4 -18.33 -10.76 4.42
N LYS A 5 -18.46 -9.63 3.72
CA LYS A 5 -19.63 -9.25 2.94
C LYS A 5 -19.23 -9.13 1.48
N GLY A 6 -19.94 -9.81 0.59
CA GLY A 6 -19.71 -9.73 -0.86
C GLY A 6 -20.79 -8.88 -1.54
N PHE A 7 -20.38 -8.12 -2.55
CA PHE A 7 -21.28 -7.30 -3.38
C PHE A 7 -20.98 -7.57 -4.85
N GLU A 8 -21.99 -7.93 -5.61
CA GLU A 8 -21.88 -8.17 -7.05
C GLU A 8 -21.87 -6.86 -7.87
N ARG A 9 -22.39 -5.78 -7.26
CA ARG A 9 -22.55 -4.48 -7.93
C ARG A 9 -21.95 -3.35 -7.08
N PRO A 10 -21.20 -2.45 -7.70
CA PRO A 10 -20.64 -1.27 -7.04
C PRO A 10 -21.68 -0.42 -6.31
N SER A 11 -22.87 -0.27 -6.89
CA SER A 11 -23.98 0.49 -6.26
C SER A 11 -24.39 -0.04 -4.88
N HIS A 12 -24.36 -1.36 -4.68
CA HIS A 12 -24.64 -1.96 -3.38
C HIS A 12 -23.48 -1.78 -2.39
N PHE A 13 -22.25 -1.90 -2.89
CA PHE A 13 -21.05 -1.63 -2.09
C PHE A 13 -21.03 -0.20 -1.55
N TRP A 14 -21.28 0.80 -2.39
CA TRP A 14 -21.29 2.20 -1.97
C TRP A 14 -22.31 2.47 -0.86
N LYS A 15 -23.54 1.92 -0.96
CA LYS A 15 -24.57 2.02 0.09
C LYS A 15 -24.14 1.35 1.39
N ALA A 16 -23.43 0.23 1.33
CA ALA A 16 -22.95 -0.46 2.51
C ALA A 16 -21.80 0.28 3.18
N LEU A 17 -20.88 0.88 2.39
CA LEU A 17 -19.74 1.63 2.87
C LEU A 17 -20.14 2.88 3.68
N GLU A 18 -21.29 3.50 3.37
CA GLU A 18 -21.84 4.62 4.13
C GLU A 18 -22.26 4.22 5.56
N LYS A 19 -22.64 2.95 5.75
CA LYS A 19 -23.11 2.43 7.04
C LYS A 19 -21.99 1.84 7.87
N GLU A 20 -21.06 1.13 7.24
CA GLU A 20 -20.02 0.40 7.93
C GLU A 20 -18.74 0.37 7.06
N LYS A 21 -17.61 0.74 7.65
CA LYS A 21 -16.32 0.69 6.98
C LYS A 21 -15.69 -0.68 7.17
N PRO A 22 -15.25 -1.36 6.09
CA PRO A 22 -14.53 -2.61 6.22
C PRO A 22 -13.10 -2.37 6.69
N ALA A 23 -12.51 -3.38 7.35
CA ALA A 23 -11.10 -3.38 7.71
C ALA A 23 -10.17 -3.56 6.50
N LEU A 24 -10.67 -4.20 5.44
CA LEU A 24 -9.97 -4.45 4.17
C LEU A 24 -10.99 -4.65 3.05
N LEU A 25 -10.64 -4.23 1.84
CA LEU A 25 -11.44 -4.42 0.63
C LEU A 25 -10.71 -5.32 -0.36
N LEU A 26 -11.39 -6.36 -0.83
CA LEU A 26 -11.01 -7.10 -2.03
C LEU A 26 -11.82 -6.53 -3.19
N LEU A 27 -11.15 -6.02 -4.21
CA LEU A 27 -11.80 -5.29 -5.31
C LEU A 27 -11.43 -5.92 -6.64
N ASP A 28 -12.42 -6.45 -7.33
CA ASP A 28 -12.24 -6.94 -8.69
C ASP A 28 -12.00 -5.77 -9.65
N VAL A 29 -11.09 -5.93 -10.59
CA VAL A 29 -10.88 -4.95 -11.66
C VAL A 29 -12.09 -4.93 -12.59
N MET A 30 -12.63 -6.10 -12.93
CA MET A 30 -13.74 -6.22 -13.87
C MET A 30 -15.07 -6.37 -13.13
N LEU A 31 -15.73 -5.25 -12.89
CA LEU A 31 -17.07 -5.21 -12.27
C LEU A 31 -18.09 -4.64 -13.26
N PRO A 32 -19.37 -5.02 -13.14
CA PRO A 32 -20.46 -4.37 -13.86
C PRO A 32 -20.64 -2.92 -13.34
N GLU A 33 -21.28 -2.06 -14.14
CA GLU A 33 -21.59 -0.66 -13.81
C GLU A 33 -20.39 0.27 -13.73
N GLU A 34 -19.33 -0.10 -13.00
CA GLU A 34 -18.14 0.71 -12.77
C GLU A 34 -16.91 -0.17 -12.59
N ASP A 35 -15.81 0.09 -13.29
CA ASP A 35 -14.58 -0.68 -13.16
C ASP A 35 -13.90 -0.48 -11.80
N GLY A 36 -13.18 -1.52 -11.33
CA GLY A 36 -12.53 -1.51 -10.01
C GLY A 36 -11.47 -0.44 -9.85
N ILE A 37 -10.76 -0.04 -10.93
CA ILE A 37 -9.73 1.01 -10.87
C ILE A 37 -10.40 2.38 -10.63
N SER A 38 -11.53 2.64 -11.24
CA SER A 38 -12.32 3.84 -10.98
C SER A 38 -12.84 3.91 -9.55
N ILE A 39 -13.31 2.77 -9.00
CA ILE A 39 -13.71 2.66 -7.59
C ILE A 39 -12.53 2.92 -6.67
N LEU A 40 -11.37 2.31 -6.95
CA LEU A 40 -10.13 2.51 -6.19
C LEU A 40 -9.76 4.00 -6.13
N LYS A 41 -9.71 4.69 -7.26
CA LYS A 41 -9.41 6.12 -7.34
C LYS A 41 -10.38 6.95 -6.49
N LYS A 42 -11.68 6.68 -6.57
CA LYS A 42 -12.71 7.35 -5.74
C LYS A 42 -12.46 7.11 -4.24
N LEU A 43 -12.14 5.88 -3.83
CA LEU A 43 -11.83 5.55 -2.44
C LEU A 43 -10.58 6.30 -1.94
N ARG A 44 -9.55 6.44 -2.78
CA ARG A 44 -8.31 7.17 -2.43
C ARG A 44 -8.50 8.68 -2.34
N MET A 45 -9.45 9.24 -3.08
CA MET A 45 -9.81 10.67 -3.01
C MET A 45 -10.61 11.02 -1.75
N ARG A 46 -11.32 10.08 -1.15
CA ARG A 46 -12.14 10.32 0.05
C ARG A 46 -11.30 10.28 1.31
N PRO A 47 -11.35 11.30 2.20
CA PRO A 47 -10.58 11.35 3.44
C PRO A 47 -10.81 10.16 4.37
N ASP A 48 -12.02 9.61 4.36
CA ASP A 48 -12.48 8.55 5.25
C ASP A 48 -12.12 7.13 4.77
N THR A 49 -11.76 6.94 3.49
CA THR A 49 -11.41 5.65 2.90
C THR A 49 -10.02 5.61 2.27
N ARG A 50 -9.31 6.73 2.19
CA ARG A 50 -7.99 6.80 1.53
C ARG A 50 -6.93 5.87 2.12
N LYS A 51 -7.06 5.51 3.41
CA LYS A 51 -6.18 4.58 4.13
C LYS A 51 -6.72 3.16 4.20
N LEU A 52 -7.89 2.89 3.64
CA LEU A 52 -8.47 1.55 3.62
C LEU A 52 -7.56 0.59 2.84
N PRO A 53 -7.11 -0.52 3.45
CA PRO A 53 -6.35 -1.55 2.74
C PRO A 53 -7.17 -2.13 1.59
N ILE A 54 -6.61 -2.12 0.37
CA ILE A 54 -7.29 -2.59 -0.84
C ILE A 54 -6.39 -3.55 -1.61
N ILE A 55 -6.87 -4.78 -1.78
CA ILE A 55 -6.28 -5.79 -2.67
C ILE A 55 -7.08 -5.81 -3.97
N MET A 56 -6.44 -5.54 -5.09
CA MET A 56 -7.07 -5.67 -6.41
C MET A 56 -7.02 -7.13 -6.89
N LEU A 57 -8.14 -7.61 -7.40
CA LEU A 57 -8.23 -8.93 -8.03
C LEU A 57 -8.37 -8.75 -9.54
N THR A 58 -7.51 -9.41 -10.33
CA THR A 58 -7.50 -9.26 -11.79
C THR A 58 -7.60 -10.57 -12.54
N ALA A 59 -8.23 -10.55 -13.71
CA ALA A 59 -8.28 -11.70 -14.61
C ALA A 59 -7.02 -11.82 -15.49
N LYS A 60 -6.13 -10.83 -15.51
CA LYS A 60 -4.95 -10.81 -16.37
C LYS A 60 -3.69 -10.37 -15.63
N SER A 61 -2.62 -11.09 -15.90
CA SER A 61 -1.25 -10.85 -15.46
C SER A 61 -0.47 -9.97 -16.46
N SER A 62 -1.09 -8.99 -17.13
CA SER A 62 -0.26 -8.08 -17.90
C SER A 62 0.47 -7.15 -16.93
N GLU A 63 1.77 -7.03 -17.14
CA GLU A 63 2.64 -6.15 -16.36
C GLU A 63 2.09 -4.70 -16.34
N TYR A 64 1.48 -4.29 -17.44
CA TYR A 64 0.87 -2.97 -17.58
C TYR A 64 -0.34 -2.78 -16.63
N ASP A 65 -1.23 -3.77 -16.52
CA ASP A 65 -2.41 -3.67 -15.64
C ASP A 65 -2.02 -3.66 -14.16
N THR A 66 -0.99 -4.41 -13.80
CA THR A 66 -0.43 -4.41 -12.44
C THR A 66 0.17 -3.05 -12.09
N VAL A 67 0.97 -2.46 -12.98
CA VAL A 67 1.57 -1.13 -12.77
C VAL A 67 0.49 -0.05 -12.66
N VAL A 68 -0.51 -0.06 -13.54
CA VAL A 68 -1.62 0.91 -13.50
C VAL A 68 -2.44 0.77 -12.21
N GLY A 69 -2.69 -0.46 -11.75
CA GLY A 69 -3.40 -0.70 -10.49
C GLY A 69 -2.63 -0.18 -9.27
N LEU A 70 -1.33 -0.45 -9.19
CA LEU A 70 -0.46 0.00 -8.11
C LEU A 70 -0.27 1.54 -8.14
N ASP A 71 -0.04 2.12 -9.31
CA ASP A 71 0.02 3.59 -9.48
C ASP A 71 -1.29 4.28 -9.07
N SER A 72 -2.43 3.59 -9.20
CA SER A 72 -3.73 4.07 -8.77
C SER A 72 -3.94 4.00 -7.24
N GLY A 73 -2.98 3.44 -6.49
CA GLY A 73 -2.97 3.41 -5.03
C GLY A 73 -3.52 2.12 -4.40
N ALA A 74 -3.55 1.00 -5.12
CA ALA A 74 -3.79 -0.31 -4.51
C ALA A 74 -2.64 -0.69 -3.58
N ASP A 75 -2.95 -1.42 -2.48
CA ASP A 75 -1.94 -1.90 -1.54
C ASP A 75 -1.33 -3.23 -1.99
N ASP A 76 -2.11 -4.04 -2.69
CA ASP A 76 -1.67 -5.31 -3.27
C ASP A 76 -2.51 -5.65 -4.51
N TYR A 77 -2.01 -6.61 -5.30
CA TYR A 77 -2.59 -7.02 -6.57
C TYR A 77 -2.46 -8.52 -6.76
N ILE A 78 -3.57 -9.23 -6.95
CA ILE A 78 -3.59 -10.69 -7.05
C ILE A 78 -4.21 -11.12 -8.39
N PRO A 79 -3.45 -11.80 -9.25
CA PRO A 79 -3.99 -12.35 -10.50
C PRO A 79 -4.93 -13.53 -10.22
N LYS A 80 -6.00 -13.63 -10.98
CA LYS A 80 -6.89 -14.80 -11.02
C LYS A 80 -6.38 -15.80 -12.09
N PRO A 81 -6.40 -17.10 -11.80
CA PRO A 81 -6.85 -17.77 -10.58
C PRO A 81 -5.80 -17.69 -9.46
N PHE A 82 -6.24 -17.43 -8.22
CA PHE A 82 -5.38 -17.39 -7.04
C PHE A 82 -5.64 -18.56 -6.11
N ARG A 83 -4.63 -18.94 -5.33
CA ARG A 83 -4.78 -19.95 -4.28
C ARG A 83 -5.40 -19.30 -3.03
N MET A 84 -6.40 -19.96 -2.43
CA MET A 84 -7.08 -19.43 -1.24
C MET A 84 -6.12 -19.12 -0.09
N MET A 85 -5.12 -19.99 0.14
CA MET A 85 -4.13 -19.79 1.20
C MET A 85 -3.25 -18.57 0.94
N GLU A 86 -2.91 -18.29 -0.31
CA GLU A 86 -2.18 -17.09 -0.71
C GLU A 86 -2.98 -15.83 -0.39
N LEU A 87 -4.25 -15.78 -0.82
CA LEU A 87 -5.14 -14.65 -0.51
C LEU A 87 -5.25 -14.41 0.99
N ILE A 88 -5.45 -15.49 1.79
CA ILE A 88 -5.56 -15.39 3.25
C ILE A 88 -4.26 -14.86 3.86
N SER A 89 -3.09 -15.32 3.38
CA SER A 89 -1.79 -14.85 3.87
C SER A 89 -1.58 -13.37 3.60
N ARG A 90 -1.98 -12.88 2.43
CA ARG A 90 -1.90 -11.46 2.04
C ARG A 90 -2.86 -10.59 2.86
N ILE A 91 -4.12 -11.04 3.06
CA ILE A 91 -5.07 -10.35 3.93
C ILE A 91 -4.52 -10.24 5.36
N ARG A 92 -3.99 -11.34 5.93
CA ARG A 92 -3.40 -11.32 7.27
C ARG A 92 -2.18 -10.40 7.36
N ALA A 93 -1.33 -10.39 6.34
CA ALA A 93 -0.18 -9.49 6.29
C ALA A 93 -0.60 -8.02 6.30
N LEU A 94 -1.65 -7.65 5.57
CA LEU A 94 -2.20 -6.30 5.56
C LEU A 94 -2.86 -5.92 6.90
N LEU A 95 -3.64 -6.81 7.50
CA LEU A 95 -4.35 -6.53 8.75
C LEU A 95 -3.44 -6.53 9.99
N ARG A 96 -2.40 -7.39 10.05
CA ARG A 96 -1.48 -7.49 11.19
C ARG A 96 -0.74 -6.18 11.48
N ARG A 97 -0.50 -5.37 10.48
CA ARG A 97 0.32 -4.16 10.56
C ARG A 97 -0.41 -2.94 11.11
N THR A 98 -1.72 -3.04 11.31
CA THR A 98 -2.49 -2.01 12.02
C THR A 98 -2.35 -2.13 13.55
N GLU A 99 -1.75 -3.21 14.07
CA GLU A 99 -1.71 -3.51 15.52
C GLU A 99 -0.32 -3.39 16.18
N ASP A 100 0.79 -3.30 15.43
CA ASP A 100 2.13 -3.44 16.01
C ASP A 100 3.11 -2.36 15.52
N ASP A 101 3.01 -1.16 16.09
CA ASP A 101 4.12 -0.20 15.99
C ASP A 101 4.31 0.52 17.34
N GLY A 102 5.33 0.03 18.07
CA GLY A 102 5.88 0.71 19.24
C GLY A 102 6.32 2.14 18.91
N ALA A 103 6.24 2.99 19.91
CA ALA A 103 6.28 4.45 19.87
C ALA A 103 7.60 5.10 19.38
N GLU A 104 8.21 4.65 18.30
CA GLU A 104 9.34 5.35 17.69
C GLU A 104 8.83 6.42 16.71
N GLU A 105 9.14 7.68 17.00
CA GLU A 105 8.92 8.79 16.08
C GLU A 105 10.21 9.01 15.27
N TYR A 106 10.07 9.21 13.94
CA TYR A 106 11.21 9.47 13.08
C TYR A 106 11.16 10.91 12.58
N GLN A 107 12.28 11.61 12.71
CA GLN A 107 12.43 12.94 12.14
C GLN A 107 13.77 13.03 11.39
N THR A 108 13.73 13.45 10.14
CA THR A 108 14.91 13.70 9.33
C THR A 108 14.64 14.82 8.35
N GLY A 109 15.43 15.91 8.44
CA GLY A 109 15.18 17.14 7.69
C GLY A 109 13.77 17.68 7.97
N ASN A 110 12.97 17.83 6.91
CA ASN A 110 11.60 18.30 6.97
C ASN A 110 10.56 17.17 7.03
N LEU A 111 10.99 15.91 7.03
CA LEU A 111 10.13 14.72 7.15
C LEU A 111 9.96 14.34 8.61
N TYR A 112 8.72 14.20 9.05
CA TYR A 112 8.34 13.61 10.34
C TYR A 112 7.37 12.47 10.13
N VAL A 113 7.59 11.33 10.80
CA VAL A 113 6.75 10.14 10.74
C VAL A 113 6.50 9.61 12.15
N CYS A 114 5.24 9.40 12.48
CA CYS A 114 4.80 8.82 13.75
C CYS A 114 4.03 7.52 13.49
N PRO A 115 4.67 6.34 13.63
CA PRO A 115 4.06 5.04 13.37
C PRO A 115 2.81 4.79 14.19
N SER A 116 2.83 5.06 15.48
CA SER A 116 1.70 4.81 16.38
C SER A 116 0.42 5.60 15.99
N ARG A 117 0.56 6.75 15.36
CA ARG A 117 -0.56 7.58 14.88
C ARG A 117 -0.80 7.46 13.37
N HIS A 118 0.02 6.68 12.68
CA HIS A 118 0.00 6.52 11.22
C HIS A 118 0.05 7.88 10.48
N ILE A 119 0.93 8.78 10.96
CA ILE A 119 1.09 10.15 10.43
C ILE A 119 2.45 10.28 9.75
N ALA A 120 2.45 10.87 8.57
CA ALA A 120 3.64 11.38 7.90
C ALA A 120 3.43 12.84 7.52
N THR A 121 4.39 13.70 7.82
CA THR A 121 4.35 15.12 7.43
C THR A 121 5.65 15.54 6.78
N VAL A 122 5.56 16.45 5.81
CA VAL A 122 6.69 17.16 5.20
C VAL A 122 6.43 18.65 5.37
N ASP A 123 7.39 19.40 5.87
CA ASP A 123 7.23 20.82 6.21
C ASP A 123 5.98 21.07 7.08
N LYS A 124 5.72 20.18 8.06
CA LYS A 124 4.55 20.19 8.95
C LYS A 124 3.19 20.00 8.26
N LYS A 125 3.17 19.68 6.96
CA LYS A 125 1.95 19.38 6.21
C LYS A 125 1.76 17.89 6.07
N ASN A 126 0.55 17.38 6.33
CA ASN A 126 0.25 15.96 6.19
C ASN A 126 0.45 15.47 4.76
N VAL A 127 1.13 14.34 4.63
CA VAL A 127 1.29 13.61 3.36
C VAL A 127 0.34 12.43 3.31
N ASN A 128 -0.44 12.33 2.24
CA ASN A 128 -1.43 11.26 2.08
C ASN A 128 -0.79 10.04 1.42
N LEU A 129 -0.28 9.13 2.23
CA LEU A 129 0.28 7.86 1.79
C LEU A 129 -0.79 6.76 1.81
N THR A 130 -0.70 5.81 0.89
CA THR A 130 -1.40 4.52 1.01
C THR A 130 -0.76 3.70 2.12
N LEU A 131 -1.41 2.61 2.56
CA LEU A 131 -0.85 1.74 3.59
C LEU A 131 0.53 1.22 3.19
N LYS A 132 0.70 0.74 1.95
CA LYS A 132 1.98 0.18 1.48
C LYS A 132 3.09 1.22 1.32
N GLU A 133 2.78 2.40 0.82
CA GLU A 133 3.75 3.51 0.78
C GLU A 133 4.21 3.90 2.18
N TYR A 134 3.28 3.93 3.13
CA TYR A 134 3.58 4.23 4.53
C TYR A 134 4.47 3.15 5.16
N GLU A 135 4.15 1.87 4.95
CA GLU A 135 4.93 0.75 5.45
C GLU A 135 6.35 0.73 4.88
N VAL A 136 6.50 0.96 3.57
CA VAL A 136 7.82 1.09 2.93
C VAL A 136 8.61 2.23 3.57
N LEU A 137 7.99 3.38 3.80
CA LEU A 137 8.63 4.53 4.44
C LEU A 137 9.09 4.20 5.87
N CYS A 138 8.21 3.63 6.70
CA CYS A 138 8.55 3.23 8.07
C CYS A 138 9.67 2.18 8.10
N LEU A 139 9.64 1.20 7.18
CA LEU A 139 10.66 0.17 7.10
C LEU A 139 12.02 0.74 6.74
N LEU A 140 12.10 1.69 5.81
CA LEU A 140 13.32 2.38 5.44
C LEU A 140 13.85 3.23 6.60
N LEU A 141 12.98 3.95 7.32
CA LEU A 141 13.36 4.77 8.48
C LEU A 141 13.88 3.92 9.62
N LYS A 142 13.21 2.81 9.94
CA LYS A 142 13.64 1.85 10.96
C LYS A 142 15.03 1.25 10.67
N ASN A 143 15.38 1.12 9.39
CA ASN A 143 16.67 0.61 8.93
C ASN A 143 17.56 1.73 8.35
N SER A 144 17.47 2.92 8.92
CA SER A 144 18.23 4.09 8.44
C SER A 144 19.71 3.78 8.24
N GLY A 145 20.27 4.26 7.12
CA GLY A 145 21.66 4.01 6.73
C GLY A 145 21.91 2.65 6.07
N THR A 146 20.99 1.69 6.20
CA THR A 146 21.11 0.35 5.61
C THR A 146 20.38 0.26 4.27
N VAL A 147 21.04 -0.37 3.28
CA VAL A 147 20.39 -0.64 1.99
C VAL A 147 19.51 -1.87 2.12
N LEU A 148 18.21 -1.70 1.88
CA LEU A 148 17.26 -2.82 1.77
C LEU A 148 17.10 -3.20 0.30
N SER A 149 17.31 -4.48 0.00
CA SER A 149 17.09 -5.01 -1.34
C SER A 149 15.59 -4.99 -1.69
N ARG A 150 15.27 -5.03 -3.00
CA ARG A 150 13.88 -5.13 -3.46
C ARG A 150 13.17 -6.36 -2.89
N THR A 151 13.87 -7.48 -2.84
CA THR A 151 13.34 -8.71 -2.24
C THR A 151 13.08 -8.58 -0.75
N GLN A 152 13.98 -7.93 0.01
CA GLN A 152 13.77 -7.67 1.44
C GLN A 152 12.56 -6.75 1.66
N LEU A 153 12.46 -5.65 0.91
CA LEU A 153 11.30 -4.76 0.96
C LEU A 153 10.01 -5.49 0.61
N LEU A 154 10.04 -6.28 -0.46
CA LEU A 154 8.89 -7.07 -0.89
C LEU A 154 8.43 -8.04 0.19
N ASN A 155 9.35 -8.86 0.71
CA ASN A 155 9.05 -9.86 1.73
C ASN A 155 8.55 -9.23 3.04
N GLN A 156 9.14 -8.13 3.49
CA GLN A 156 8.78 -7.49 4.75
C GLN A 156 7.48 -6.69 4.64
N VAL A 157 7.21 -6.07 3.48
CA VAL A 157 6.02 -5.25 3.28
C VAL A 157 4.85 -6.03 2.69
N TRP A 158 5.08 -7.07 1.88
CA TRP A 158 4.00 -7.87 1.26
C TRP A 158 3.94 -9.33 1.75
N GLY A 159 5.00 -9.82 2.38
CA GLY A 159 5.09 -11.19 2.93
C GLY A 159 5.95 -12.13 2.10
N TYR A 160 6.44 -13.21 2.72
CA TYR A 160 7.40 -14.15 2.12
C TYR A 160 6.86 -14.98 0.95
N GLU A 161 5.55 -15.13 0.82
CA GLU A 161 4.91 -15.89 -0.27
C GLU A 161 4.47 -15.00 -1.44
N PHE A 162 5.00 -13.77 -1.50
CA PHE A 162 4.66 -12.86 -2.57
C PHE A 162 5.41 -13.23 -3.85
N ASP A 163 4.73 -13.88 -4.80
CA ASP A 163 5.22 -14.20 -6.15
C ASP A 163 5.22 -12.99 -7.11
N GLY A 164 5.02 -11.79 -6.55
CA GLY A 164 5.03 -10.55 -7.33
C GLY A 164 6.44 -10.16 -7.74
N GLU A 165 6.55 -9.54 -8.91
CA GLU A 165 7.81 -9.04 -9.44
C GLU A 165 8.38 -7.92 -8.54
N SER A 166 9.70 -7.82 -8.50
CA SER A 166 10.43 -6.74 -7.80
C SER A 166 10.00 -5.32 -8.24
N ARG A 167 9.35 -5.18 -9.39
CA ARG A 167 8.77 -3.94 -9.90
C ARG A 167 7.66 -3.35 -9.02
N THR A 168 6.93 -4.17 -8.26
CA THR A 168 5.95 -3.69 -7.28
C THR A 168 6.57 -2.69 -6.30
N VAL A 169 7.79 -2.99 -5.82
CA VAL A 169 8.53 -2.09 -4.92
C VAL A 169 8.89 -0.79 -5.63
N ASP A 170 9.38 -0.87 -6.87
CA ASP A 170 9.83 0.30 -7.63
C ASP A 170 8.67 1.28 -7.88
N VAL A 171 7.47 0.77 -8.15
CA VAL A 171 6.26 1.58 -8.32
C VAL A 171 5.92 2.32 -7.01
N HIS A 172 5.88 1.61 -5.88
CA HIS A 172 5.57 2.24 -4.59
C HIS A 172 6.64 3.25 -4.16
N ILE A 173 7.92 3.00 -4.43
CA ILE A 173 8.99 3.98 -4.19
C ILE A 173 8.81 5.22 -5.07
N ARG A 174 8.44 5.06 -6.33
CA ARG A 174 8.19 6.19 -7.23
C ARG A 174 7.06 7.07 -6.71
N THR A 175 5.91 6.47 -6.40
CA THR A 175 4.74 7.21 -5.91
C THR A 175 4.99 7.80 -4.52
N LEU A 176 5.71 7.09 -3.65
CA LEU A 176 6.14 7.59 -2.35
C LEU A 176 6.98 8.87 -2.50
N ARG A 177 8.01 8.85 -3.35
CA ARG A 177 8.85 10.04 -3.62
C ARG A 177 8.03 11.22 -4.12
N GLN A 178 7.11 10.98 -5.06
CA GLN A 178 6.23 12.03 -5.58
C GLN A 178 5.38 12.66 -4.48
N LYS A 179 4.81 11.85 -3.59
CA LYS A 179 3.97 12.32 -2.48
C LYS A 179 4.75 13.02 -1.38
N LEU A 180 5.98 12.60 -1.13
CA LEU A 180 6.89 13.26 -0.18
C LEU A 180 7.44 14.59 -0.71
N GLY A 181 7.33 14.88 -2.00
CA GLY A 181 7.81 16.12 -2.60
C GLY A 181 9.29 16.37 -2.31
N SER A 182 9.61 17.47 -1.62
CA SER A 182 10.99 17.83 -1.26
C SER A 182 11.70 16.77 -0.40
N ALA A 183 10.97 16.05 0.43
CA ALA A 183 11.52 14.95 1.24
C ALA A 183 11.69 13.64 0.45
N GLY A 184 11.19 13.55 -0.76
CA GLY A 184 11.33 12.36 -1.62
C GLY A 184 12.77 12.00 -1.95
N GLU A 185 13.68 12.98 -1.98
CA GLU A 185 15.10 12.79 -2.22
C GLU A 185 15.82 12.04 -1.08
N LEU A 186 15.23 12.02 0.12
CA LEU A 186 15.75 11.25 1.25
C LEU A 186 15.72 9.74 0.97
N VAL A 187 14.81 9.28 0.12
CA VAL A 187 14.75 7.88 -0.32
C VAL A 187 15.72 7.70 -1.48
N GLU A 188 16.90 7.17 -1.19
CA GLU A 188 17.96 6.96 -2.17
C GLU A 188 17.83 5.62 -2.90
N THR A 189 18.19 5.59 -4.19
CA THR A 189 18.32 4.36 -4.97
C THR A 189 19.77 3.89 -5.00
N VAL A 190 20.00 2.67 -4.55
CA VAL A 190 21.30 1.99 -4.75
C VAL A 190 21.15 1.08 -5.96
N ARG A 191 21.73 1.50 -7.09
CA ARG A 191 21.58 0.80 -8.38
C ARG A 191 21.97 -0.66 -8.27
N GLY A 192 21.15 -1.54 -8.85
CA GLY A 192 21.37 -2.99 -8.83
C GLY A 192 21.07 -3.68 -7.49
N VAL A 193 20.85 -2.93 -6.39
CA VAL A 193 20.64 -3.48 -5.05
C VAL A 193 19.23 -3.18 -4.54
N GLY A 194 18.90 -1.92 -4.27
CA GLY A 194 17.63 -1.56 -3.65
C GLY A 194 17.55 -0.10 -3.24
N TYR A 195 17.01 0.15 -2.05
CA TYR A 195 16.70 1.48 -1.55
C TYR A 195 17.17 1.66 -0.11
N LYS A 196 17.48 2.89 0.26
CA LYS A 196 17.79 3.28 1.64
C LYS A 196 17.28 4.68 1.94
N ILE A 197 17.21 5.03 3.21
CA ILE A 197 17.05 6.38 3.72
C ILE A 197 18.15 6.65 4.74
N ASN A 198 18.69 7.86 4.77
CA ASN A 198 19.64 8.27 5.78
C ASN A 198 18.96 9.32 6.68
N MET A 199 18.81 9.02 7.96
CA MET A 199 18.46 10.04 8.95
C MET A 199 19.73 10.85 9.26
N LYS A 200 19.62 12.17 9.14
CA LYS A 200 20.65 13.12 9.54
C LYS A 200 20.37 13.61 10.94
#